data_00c27281d85e0f006a873ec2cea8ecef
#
_entry.id   00c27281d85e0f006a873ec2cea8ecef
#
_cell.length_a   1.000
_cell.length_b   1.000
_cell.length_c   1.000
_cell.angle_alpha   90.00
_cell.angle_beta   90.00
_cell.angle_gamma   90.00
#
_symmetry.space_group_name_H-M   'P 1'
#
loop_
_entity.id
_entity.type
_entity.pdbx_description
1 polymer ?
#
loop_
_entity_poly.entity_id
_entity_poly.type
_entity_poly.pdbx_seq_one_letter_code
_entity_poly.pdbx_strand_id
1 'polypeptide(L)'
;MTADDQTLHAGLMRALESGRLRLKFRIAALAGPGSPVFDAREAAVLLVAVAALIAAPALIGGTGYTGTVGAGIGLVAFFWARWYWQRVKRRAVEAVQADADAWEDFWRRGAFELAGGDARGRDTCMSPTGDWRAFVRRRVTDEDRE
;
A
#
# COMPACT_ATOMS: atom_id res chain seq x y z
N MET A 1 -4.26 12.92 18.82
CA MET A 1 -4.88 11.63 19.22
C MET A 1 -5.13 11.55 20.71
N THR A 2 -6.17 10.84 21.17
CA THR A 2 -6.45 10.59 22.58
C THR A 2 -5.69 9.35 23.08
N ALA A 3 -5.54 9.18 24.41
CA ALA A 3 -4.93 7.99 24.99
C ALA A 3 -5.68 6.69 24.60
N ASP A 4 -7.00 6.79 24.45
CA ASP A 4 -7.86 5.70 23.98
C ASP A 4 -7.52 5.29 22.52
N ASP A 5 -7.22 6.25 21.66
CA ASP A 5 -6.81 5.99 20.28
C ASP A 5 -5.47 5.23 20.19
N GLN A 6 -4.52 5.54 21.08
CA GLN A 6 -3.24 4.84 21.15
C GLN A 6 -3.41 3.38 21.58
N THR A 7 -4.29 3.15 22.56
CA THR A 7 -4.60 1.79 23.03
C THR A 7 -5.28 0.97 21.93
N LEU A 8 -6.22 1.58 21.18
CA LEU A 8 -6.88 0.94 20.04
C LEU A 8 -5.92 0.66 18.90
N HIS A 9 -4.98 1.57 18.62
CA HIS A 9 -3.94 1.37 17.63
C HIS A 9 -3.02 0.20 18.01
N ALA A 10 -2.60 0.11 19.28
CA ALA A 10 -1.82 -1.03 19.74
C ALA A 10 -2.59 -2.36 19.64
N GLY A 11 -3.91 -2.34 19.92
CA GLY A 11 -4.80 -3.48 19.71
C GLY A 11 -4.89 -3.88 18.23
N LEU A 12 -5.03 -2.91 17.35
CA LEU A 12 -5.03 -3.10 15.89
C LEU A 12 -3.73 -3.76 15.42
N MET A 13 -2.57 -3.27 15.87
CA MET A 13 -1.27 -3.83 15.47
C MET A 13 -1.15 -5.30 15.91
N ARG A 14 -1.54 -5.63 17.14
CA ARG A 14 -1.57 -7.01 17.62
C ARG A 14 -2.52 -7.90 16.81
N ALA A 15 -3.69 -7.39 16.41
CA ALA A 15 -4.64 -8.12 15.58
C ALA A 15 -4.12 -8.36 14.15
N LEU A 16 -3.34 -7.43 13.61
CA LEU A 16 -2.66 -7.60 12.32
C LEU A 16 -1.52 -8.63 12.40
N GLU A 17 -0.70 -8.58 13.44
CA GLU A 17 0.40 -9.53 13.69
C GLU A 17 -0.12 -10.95 13.90
N SER A 18 -1.22 -11.12 14.65
CA SER A 18 -1.85 -12.42 14.86
C SER A 18 -2.60 -12.96 13.64
N GLY A 19 -2.71 -12.18 12.55
CA GLY A 19 -3.42 -12.56 11.33
C GLY A 19 -4.96 -12.53 11.44
N ARG A 20 -5.50 -12.05 12.55
CA ARG A 20 -6.96 -11.89 12.77
C ARG A 20 -7.54 -10.79 11.90
N LEU A 21 -6.75 -9.75 11.63
CA LEU A 21 -7.04 -8.73 10.66
C LEU A 21 -6.03 -8.79 9.52
N ARG A 22 -6.49 -8.44 8.35
CA ARG A 22 -5.66 -8.29 7.15
C ARG A 22 -5.74 -6.87 6.64
N LEU A 23 -4.57 -6.29 6.41
CA LEU A 23 -4.45 -4.96 5.84
C LEU A 23 -4.24 -5.09 4.33
N LYS A 24 -5.17 -4.55 3.56
CA LYS A 24 -5.03 -4.41 2.12
C LYS A 24 -4.66 -2.97 1.79
N PHE A 25 -3.73 -2.81 0.86
CA PHE A 25 -3.21 -1.51 0.46
C PHE A 25 -3.85 -1.05 -0.84
N ARG A 26 -4.37 0.17 -0.85
CA ARG A 26 -4.82 0.86 -2.07
C ARG A 26 -3.64 1.67 -2.62
N ILE A 27 -2.92 1.05 -3.54
CA ILE A 27 -1.66 1.56 -4.08
C ILE A 27 -1.78 2.97 -4.66
N ALA A 28 -2.89 3.28 -5.34
CA ALA A 28 -3.10 4.60 -5.92
C ALA A 28 -3.12 5.73 -4.88
N ALA A 29 -3.63 5.47 -3.67
CA ALA A 29 -3.64 6.45 -2.59
C ALA A 29 -2.27 6.60 -1.90
N LEU A 30 -1.48 5.52 -1.87
CA LEU A 30 -0.12 5.54 -1.31
C LEU A 30 0.89 6.25 -2.23
N ALA A 31 0.71 6.11 -3.55
CA ALA A 31 1.62 6.66 -4.55
C ALA A 31 1.29 8.10 -4.96
N GLY A 32 0.23 8.68 -4.41
CA GLY A 32 -0.19 10.04 -4.73
C GLY A 32 0.76 11.11 -4.16
N PRO A 33 0.89 12.27 -4.84
CA PRO A 33 1.61 13.40 -4.29
C PRO A 33 1.03 13.81 -2.94
N GLY A 34 1.91 14.11 -1.97
CA GLY A 34 1.54 14.42 -0.59
C GLY A 34 1.38 13.21 0.33
N SER A 35 1.55 11.97 -0.15
CA SER A 35 1.71 10.81 0.72
C SER A 35 3.08 10.88 1.43
N PRO A 36 3.16 10.60 2.76
CA PRO A 36 4.42 10.65 3.49
C PRO A 36 5.45 9.61 3.01
N VAL A 37 5.00 8.58 2.27
CA VAL A 37 5.87 7.54 1.70
C VAL A 37 6.18 7.77 0.23
N PHE A 38 5.61 8.83 -0.39
CA PHE A 38 5.86 9.18 -1.78
C PHE A 38 7.22 9.86 -1.94
N ASP A 39 8.08 9.26 -2.74
CA ASP A 39 9.35 9.85 -3.13
C ASP A 39 9.27 10.32 -4.59
N ALA A 40 9.26 11.65 -4.77
CA ALA A 40 9.16 12.26 -6.09
C ALA A 40 10.33 11.88 -7.01
N ARG A 41 11.53 11.66 -6.45
CA ARG A 41 12.71 11.24 -7.23
C ARG A 41 12.56 9.81 -7.73
N GLU A 42 12.13 8.89 -6.85
CA GLU A 42 11.89 7.49 -7.24
C GLU A 42 10.75 7.41 -8.28
N ALA A 43 9.69 8.21 -8.12
CA ALA A 43 8.59 8.29 -9.07
C ALA A 43 9.03 8.88 -10.43
N ALA A 44 9.88 9.90 -10.43
CA ALA A 44 10.43 10.49 -11.65
C ALA A 44 11.30 9.48 -12.41
N VAL A 45 12.14 8.71 -11.73
CA VAL A 45 12.93 7.64 -12.36
C VAL A 45 12.03 6.61 -13.03
N LEU A 46 10.92 6.21 -12.37
CA LEU A 46 9.95 5.29 -12.96
C LEU A 46 9.30 5.88 -14.22
N LEU A 47 8.90 7.16 -14.18
CA LEU A 47 8.33 7.88 -15.32
C LEU A 47 9.29 7.95 -16.50
N VAL A 48 10.56 8.28 -16.24
CA VAL A 48 11.61 8.32 -17.27
C VAL A 48 11.85 6.94 -17.87
N ALA A 49 11.88 5.89 -17.05
CA ALA A 49 12.04 4.52 -17.53
C ALA A 49 10.86 4.07 -18.44
N VAL A 50 9.63 4.42 -18.06
CA VAL A 50 8.44 4.15 -18.89
C VAL A 50 8.46 4.97 -20.19
N ALA A 51 8.84 6.25 -20.13
CA ALA A 51 8.96 7.09 -21.32
C ALA A 51 10.05 6.57 -22.27
N ALA A 52 11.20 6.15 -21.74
CA ALA A 52 12.26 5.52 -22.53
C ALA A 52 11.81 4.21 -23.19
N LEU A 53 11.02 3.41 -22.49
CA LEU A 53 10.42 2.18 -23.00
C LEU A 53 9.51 2.46 -24.20
N ILE A 54 8.68 3.50 -24.13
CA ILE A 54 7.78 3.92 -25.21
C ILE A 54 8.56 4.50 -26.40
N ALA A 55 9.62 5.24 -26.13
CA ALA A 55 10.42 5.89 -27.19
C ALA A 55 11.44 4.95 -27.86
N ALA A 56 11.93 3.92 -27.18
CA ALA A 56 12.97 3.03 -27.66
C ALA A 56 12.68 2.39 -29.05
N PRO A 57 11.48 1.89 -29.35
CA PRO A 57 11.17 1.35 -30.67
C PRO A 57 11.31 2.36 -31.81
N ALA A 58 10.95 3.63 -31.55
CA ALA A 58 11.05 4.69 -32.56
C ALA A 58 12.50 5.11 -32.82
N LEU A 59 13.39 5.00 -31.82
CA LEU A 59 14.80 5.39 -31.93
C LEU A 59 15.67 4.32 -32.58
N ILE A 60 15.32 3.03 -32.46
CA ILE A 60 16.15 1.91 -32.94
C ILE A 60 15.90 1.59 -34.41
N GLY A 61 14.79 2.07 -35.00
CA GLY A 61 14.59 2.13 -36.47
C GLY A 61 14.62 0.82 -37.29
N GLY A 62 14.64 -0.33 -36.64
CA GLY A 62 14.77 -1.64 -37.30
C GLY A 62 13.65 -2.62 -36.95
N THR A 63 12.98 -3.14 -37.98
CA THR A 63 11.81 -4.01 -37.84
C THR A 63 12.10 -5.40 -37.23
N GLY A 64 13.37 -5.83 -37.16
CA GLY A 64 13.73 -7.18 -36.68
C GLY A 64 14.15 -7.22 -35.20
N TYR A 65 14.73 -6.15 -34.66
CA TYR A 65 15.22 -6.09 -33.26
C TYR A 65 14.21 -5.53 -32.26
N THR A 66 13.15 -4.87 -32.73
CA THR A 66 12.18 -4.15 -31.91
C THR A 66 11.44 -5.05 -30.92
N GLY A 67 11.15 -6.31 -31.29
CA GLY A 67 10.45 -7.24 -30.42
C GLY A 67 11.28 -7.69 -29.20
N THR A 68 12.54 -8.05 -29.41
CA THR A 68 13.41 -8.59 -28.35
C THR A 68 13.88 -7.50 -27.39
N VAL A 69 14.25 -6.33 -27.91
CA VAL A 69 14.64 -5.17 -27.09
C VAL A 69 13.45 -4.63 -26.31
N GLY A 70 12.28 -4.51 -26.95
CA GLY A 70 11.04 -4.10 -26.28
C GLY A 70 10.64 -5.05 -25.15
N ALA A 71 10.74 -6.36 -25.36
CA ALA A 71 10.48 -7.37 -24.33
C ALA A 71 11.48 -7.25 -23.15
N GLY A 72 12.76 -7.06 -23.43
CA GLY A 72 13.78 -6.89 -22.40
C GLY A 72 13.53 -5.65 -21.52
N ILE A 73 13.26 -4.52 -22.16
CA ILE A 73 12.95 -3.27 -21.43
C ILE A 73 11.66 -3.40 -20.63
N GLY A 74 10.64 -4.08 -21.21
CA GLY A 74 9.37 -4.35 -20.53
C GLY A 74 9.55 -5.17 -19.26
N LEU A 75 10.41 -6.20 -19.30
CA LEU A 75 10.74 -7.00 -18.12
C LEU A 75 11.45 -6.15 -17.04
N VAL A 76 12.44 -5.36 -17.43
CA VAL A 76 13.14 -4.46 -16.49
C VAL A 76 12.17 -3.47 -15.83
N ALA A 77 11.29 -2.84 -16.61
CA ALA A 77 10.27 -1.92 -16.09
C ALA A 77 9.29 -2.63 -15.15
N PHE A 78 8.88 -3.86 -15.48
CA PHE A 78 8.00 -4.67 -14.63
C PHE A 78 8.67 -5.02 -13.29
N PHE A 79 9.91 -5.49 -13.29
CA PHE A 79 10.63 -5.81 -12.05
C PHE A 79 10.90 -4.57 -11.22
N TRP A 80 11.24 -3.46 -11.85
CA TRP A 80 11.42 -2.19 -11.16
C TRP A 80 10.12 -1.71 -10.52
N ALA A 81 9.00 -1.71 -11.26
CA ALA A 81 7.70 -1.33 -10.73
C ALA A 81 7.32 -2.20 -9.53
N ARG A 82 7.52 -3.54 -9.65
CA ARG A 82 7.26 -4.47 -8.55
C ARG A 82 8.12 -4.17 -7.33
N TRP A 83 9.42 -3.91 -7.51
CA TRP A 83 10.34 -3.55 -6.44
C TRP A 83 9.94 -2.22 -5.78
N TYR A 84 9.63 -1.19 -6.57
CA TYR A 84 9.15 0.10 -6.10
C TYR A 84 7.90 -0.05 -5.22
N TRP A 85 6.90 -0.81 -5.69
CA TRP A 85 5.68 -1.06 -4.92
C TRP A 85 5.92 -1.81 -3.62
N GLN A 86 6.81 -2.77 -3.60
CA GLN A 86 7.19 -3.45 -2.37
C GLN A 86 7.86 -2.50 -1.38
N ARG A 87 8.71 -1.60 -1.87
CA ARG A 87 9.37 -0.60 -1.06
C ARG A 87 8.40 0.42 -0.47
N VAL A 88 7.45 0.93 -1.26
CA VAL A 88 6.39 1.84 -0.80
C VAL A 88 5.52 1.17 0.26
N LYS A 89 5.08 -0.08 0.04
CA LYS A 89 4.33 -0.84 1.04
C LYS A 89 5.09 -1.02 2.35
N ARG A 90 6.37 -1.37 2.27
CA ARG A 90 7.21 -1.54 3.46
C ARG A 90 7.32 -0.23 4.23
N ARG A 91 7.63 0.88 3.56
CA ARG A 91 7.68 2.21 4.20
C ARG A 91 6.34 2.59 4.83
N ALA A 92 5.22 2.27 4.19
CA ALA A 92 3.88 2.52 4.73
C ALA A 92 3.63 1.69 6.00
N VAL A 93 4.00 0.41 6.01
CA VAL A 93 3.89 -0.46 7.19
C VAL A 93 4.78 0.07 8.33
N GLU A 94 6.04 0.38 8.05
CA GLU A 94 6.97 0.93 9.03
C GLU A 94 6.45 2.24 9.65
N ALA A 95 5.94 3.17 8.82
CA ALA A 95 5.37 4.43 9.29
C ALA A 95 4.13 4.21 10.18
N VAL A 96 3.26 3.30 9.79
CA VAL A 96 2.04 2.98 10.55
C VAL A 96 2.35 2.28 11.87
N GLN A 97 3.37 1.43 11.91
CA GLN A 97 3.80 0.75 13.14
C GLN A 97 4.49 1.73 14.11
N ALA A 98 5.22 2.70 13.57
CA ALA A 98 5.96 3.66 14.38
C ALA A 98 5.07 4.75 14.99
N ASP A 99 4.01 5.16 14.30
CA ASP A 99 3.20 6.31 14.69
C ASP A 99 1.72 6.12 14.34
N ALA A 100 0.91 6.30 15.37
CA ALA A 100 -0.54 6.22 15.25
C ALA A 100 -1.16 7.44 14.51
N ASP A 101 -0.49 8.59 14.50
CA ASP A 101 -0.92 9.76 13.71
C ASP A 101 -0.69 9.50 12.22
N ALA A 102 0.39 8.76 11.88
CA ALA A 102 0.61 8.29 10.52
C ALA A 102 -0.51 7.33 10.05
N TRP A 103 -0.97 6.43 10.93
CA TRP A 103 -2.13 5.58 10.63
C TRP A 103 -3.36 6.40 10.26
N GLU A 104 -3.71 7.40 11.07
CA GLU A 104 -4.88 8.24 10.85
C GLU A 104 -4.78 9.04 9.54
N ASP A 105 -3.58 9.50 9.20
CA ASP A 105 -3.31 10.23 7.96
C ASP A 105 -3.49 9.35 6.72
N PHE A 106 -2.97 8.13 6.75
CA PHE A 106 -3.18 7.14 5.69
C PHE A 106 -4.63 6.70 5.59
N TRP A 107 -5.33 6.56 6.74
CA TRP A 107 -6.74 6.22 6.76
C TRP A 107 -7.58 7.29 6.06
N ARG A 108 -7.40 8.57 6.43
CA ARG A 108 -8.08 9.71 5.79
C ARG A 108 -7.82 9.81 4.29
N ARG A 109 -6.67 9.41 3.82
CA ARG A 109 -6.32 9.38 2.39
C ARG A 109 -6.91 8.20 1.63
N GLY A 110 -7.59 7.30 2.30
CA GLY A 110 -8.16 6.11 1.65
C GLY A 110 -7.13 5.06 1.26
N ALA A 111 -5.98 5.01 1.95
CA ALA A 111 -4.85 4.15 1.60
C ALA A 111 -5.05 2.68 2.01
N PHE A 112 -5.97 2.41 2.94
CA PHE A 112 -6.12 1.11 3.56
C PHE A 112 -7.54 0.54 3.47
N GLU A 113 -7.62 -0.78 3.49
CA GLU A 113 -8.83 -1.54 3.73
C GLU A 113 -8.49 -2.59 4.79
N LEU A 114 -9.24 -2.59 5.88
CA LEU A 114 -9.19 -3.63 6.90
C LEU A 114 -10.17 -4.74 6.54
N ALA A 115 -9.72 -5.98 6.58
CA ALA A 115 -10.56 -7.14 6.39
C ALA A 115 -10.43 -8.08 7.59
N GLY A 116 -11.54 -8.66 8.05
CA GLY A 116 -11.52 -9.72 9.04
C GLY A 116 -10.73 -10.92 8.54
N GLY A 117 -9.95 -11.56 9.43
CA GLY A 117 -9.10 -12.70 9.11
C GLY A 117 -9.82 -14.03 8.89
N ASP A 118 -11.15 -14.07 9.03
CA ASP A 118 -11.95 -15.25 8.77
C ASP A 118 -11.92 -15.65 7.29
N ALA A 119 -12.04 -16.95 7.03
CA ALA A 119 -11.92 -17.54 5.70
C ALA A 119 -12.92 -16.98 4.66
N ARG A 120 -13.94 -16.24 5.12
CA ARG A 120 -14.98 -15.68 4.24
C ARG A 120 -14.75 -14.22 3.87
N GLY A 121 -13.85 -13.47 4.56
CA GLY A 121 -13.42 -12.11 4.22
C GLY A 121 -14.57 -11.10 4.02
N ARG A 122 -15.75 -11.35 4.59
CA ARG A 122 -16.97 -10.58 4.31
C ARG A 122 -17.06 -9.31 5.13
N ASP A 123 -16.35 -9.26 6.26
CA ASP A 123 -16.36 -8.10 7.12
C ASP A 123 -15.15 -7.22 6.79
N THR A 124 -15.40 -6.13 6.10
CA THR A 124 -14.37 -5.20 5.66
C THR A 124 -14.71 -3.78 6.09
N CYS A 125 -13.69 -3.03 6.48
CA CYS A 125 -13.78 -1.61 6.79
C CYS A 125 -12.87 -0.84 5.83
N MET A 126 -13.48 0.00 5.00
CA MET A 126 -12.78 0.72 3.92
C MET A 126 -12.50 2.16 4.35
N SER A 127 -11.26 2.59 4.20
CA SER A 127 -10.89 3.99 4.32
C SER A 127 -11.35 4.80 3.08
N PRO A 128 -11.66 6.07 3.21
CA PRO A 128 -11.71 6.88 4.44
C PRO A 128 -13.06 6.84 5.16
N THR A 129 -14.10 6.23 4.57
CA THR A 129 -15.49 6.32 5.03
C THR A 129 -15.82 5.40 6.20
N GLY A 130 -15.07 4.31 6.38
CA GLY A 130 -15.28 3.35 7.45
C GLY A 130 -14.75 3.84 8.79
N ASP A 131 -15.47 3.55 9.87
CA ASP A 131 -14.97 3.77 11.23
C ASP A 131 -14.10 2.58 11.67
N TRP A 132 -12.80 2.71 11.50
CA TRP A 132 -11.84 1.69 11.89
C TRP A 132 -11.82 1.46 13.40
N ARG A 133 -12.11 2.50 14.22
CA ARG A 133 -12.16 2.39 15.68
C ARG A 133 -13.29 1.47 16.10
N ALA A 134 -14.48 1.70 15.59
CA ALA A 134 -15.64 0.84 15.86
C ALA A 134 -15.41 -0.59 15.34
N PHE A 135 -14.74 -0.74 14.19
CA PHE A 135 -14.39 -2.03 13.61
C PHE A 135 -13.43 -2.82 14.51
N VAL A 136 -12.35 -2.17 14.98
CA VAL A 136 -11.36 -2.79 15.86
C VAL A 136 -11.97 -3.11 17.23
N ARG A 137 -12.75 -2.19 17.83
CA ARG A 137 -13.40 -2.44 19.12
C ARG A 137 -14.25 -3.69 19.09
N ARG A 138 -15.08 -3.86 18.08
CA ARG A 138 -15.92 -5.08 17.95
C ARG A 138 -15.08 -6.35 17.95
N ARG A 139 -13.97 -6.35 17.23
CA ARG A 139 -13.10 -7.52 17.07
C ARG A 139 -12.26 -7.81 18.31
N VAL A 140 -11.86 -6.80 19.06
CA VAL A 140 -11.12 -6.96 20.32
C VAL A 140 -12.05 -7.40 21.44
N THR A 141 -13.30 -6.88 21.50
CA THR A 141 -14.28 -7.24 22.54
C THR A 141 -14.83 -8.65 22.39
N ASP A 142 -14.89 -9.17 21.16
CA ASP A 142 -15.30 -10.57 20.93
C ASP A 142 -14.27 -11.56 21.52
N GLU A 143 -13.04 -11.15 21.71
CA GLU A 143 -11.94 -11.95 22.28
C GLU A 143 -12.06 -12.14 23.80
N ASP A 144 -12.60 -11.15 24.53
CA ASP A 144 -12.79 -11.25 25.98
C ASP A 144 -13.98 -12.15 26.37
N ARG A 145 -14.67 -12.71 25.35
CA ARG A 145 -15.86 -13.56 25.57
C ARG A 145 -15.65 -15.05 25.22
N GLU A 146 -14.53 -15.41 24.63
CA GLU A 146 -14.15 -16.81 24.35
C GLU A 146 -13.16 -17.31 25.41
#